data_facdaa4592e217fc8756c87ab4eb02ca
#
_entry.id   facdaa4592e217fc8756c87ab4eb02ca
#
_cell.length_a   1.000
_cell.length_b   1.000
_cell.length_c   1.000
_cell.angle_alpha   90.00
_cell.angle_beta   90.00
_cell.angle_gamma   90.00
#
_symmetry.space_group_name_H-M   'P 1'
#
loop_
_entity.id
_entity.type
_entity.pdbx_description
1 polymer ?
#
loop_
_entity_poly.entity_id
_entity_poly.type
_entity_poly.pdbx_seq_one_letter_code
_entity_poly.pdbx_strand_id
1 'polypeptide(L)'
;MPEALHLHRRGSGPAVLWIHGYTMDSTTWQPLWDRLPGWTHIGIDLPGHGGSAPLPPGVTLPALAGQLAHVLKGTGARSAVALSFGSMSALQLAIQETSLLDRLVLAAPTLAGTPNEDSARVRYQQLAMLYRMVGPGEQLADLWMQSPPDIFTGTQRHPALRASLREVVARHTWAELGNRAMDTLTAHQHTPEDLRRITARTLVVLGDEDMPAFVRNAELLRDTVPDCRLETLKETGHLPLLERPDICAELIAAHLS
;
A
#
# COMPACT_ATOMS: atom_id res chain seq x y z
N MET A 1 -0.17 -24.93 2.65
CA MET A 1 -0.96 -23.87 2.01
C MET A 1 -0.54 -22.57 2.68
N PRO A 2 -0.38 -21.44 1.95
CA PRO A 2 -0.15 -20.18 2.64
C PRO A 2 -1.33 -19.91 3.57
N GLU A 3 -1.03 -19.35 4.75
CA GLU A 3 -2.06 -18.97 5.70
C GLU A 3 -2.99 -17.93 5.08
N ALA A 4 -4.29 -17.99 5.45
CA ALA A 4 -5.28 -17.05 4.94
C ALA A 4 -4.99 -15.64 5.45
N LEU A 5 -5.13 -14.64 4.57
CA LEU A 5 -5.03 -13.24 4.95
C LEU A 5 -6.21 -12.84 5.84
N HIS A 6 -5.96 -12.04 6.87
CA HIS A 6 -7.02 -11.43 7.66
C HIS A 6 -7.74 -10.38 6.82
N LEU A 7 -9.08 -10.43 6.84
CA LEU A 7 -9.95 -9.56 6.06
C LEU A 7 -10.89 -8.79 7.00
N HIS A 8 -10.92 -7.49 6.81
CA HIS A 8 -11.91 -6.61 7.44
C HIS A 8 -12.98 -6.24 6.39
N ARG A 9 -14.22 -6.67 6.61
CA ARG A 9 -15.32 -6.42 5.66
C ARG A 9 -16.32 -5.41 6.24
N ARG A 10 -16.70 -4.41 5.43
CA ARG A 10 -17.69 -3.39 5.81
C ARG A 10 -18.49 -2.90 4.61
N GLY A 11 -19.72 -2.47 4.86
CA GLY A 11 -20.61 -1.90 3.85
C GLY A 11 -21.36 -2.92 3.02
N SER A 12 -22.03 -2.45 1.98
CA SER A 12 -22.82 -3.26 1.05
C SER A 12 -22.76 -2.65 -0.35
N GLY A 13 -22.91 -3.48 -1.40
CA GLY A 13 -22.78 -3.09 -2.81
C GLY A 13 -21.60 -3.77 -3.50
N PRO A 14 -21.11 -3.26 -4.63
CA PRO A 14 -19.97 -3.81 -5.34
C PRO A 14 -18.74 -3.87 -4.43
N ALA A 15 -17.98 -4.97 -4.53
CA ALA A 15 -16.84 -5.21 -3.66
C ALA A 15 -15.57 -4.51 -4.18
N VAL A 16 -14.84 -3.88 -3.27
CA VAL A 16 -13.55 -3.23 -3.51
C VAL A 16 -12.52 -3.75 -2.53
N LEU A 17 -11.37 -4.17 -3.04
CA LEU A 17 -10.24 -4.62 -2.25
C LEU A 17 -9.38 -3.42 -1.84
N TRP A 18 -8.95 -3.36 -0.57
CA TRP A 18 -8.14 -2.28 -0.02
C TRP A 18 -6.85 -2.82 0.55
N ILE A 19 -5.72 -2.36 0.03
CA ILE A 19 -4.38 -2.86 0.33
C ILE A 19 -3.53 -1.73 0.92
N HIS A 20 -3.22 -1.83 2.20
CA HIS A 20 -2.53 -0.78 2.98
C HIS A 20 -1.04 -0.67 2.67
N GLY A 21 -0.42 0.43 3.12
CA GLY A 21 1.02 0.67 3.08
C GLY A 21 1.81 -0.10 4.15
N TYR A 22 3.13 -0.07 4.05
CA TYR A 22 4.02 -0.70 5.03
C TYR A 22 3.77 -0.19 6.45
N THR A 23 3.82 -1.09 7.42
CA THR A 23 3.54 -0.89 8.85
C THR A 23 2.11 -0.47 9.21
N MET A 24 1.21 -0.45 8.24
CA MET A 24 -0.21 -0.17 8.45
C MET A 24 -1.02 -1.47 8.52
N ASP A 25 -2.31 -1.35 8.75
CA ASP A 25 -3.29 -2.44 8.65
C ASP A 25 -4.60 -1.91 8.04
N SER A 26 -5.58 -2.80 7.84
CA SER A 26 -6.86 -2.46 7.21
C SER A 26 -7.70 -1.43 7.98
N THR A 27 -7.40 -1.18 9.26
CA THR A 27 -8.12 -0.19 10.07
C THR A 27 -7.83 1.25 9.64
N THR A 28 -6.73 1.50 8.93
CA THR A 28 -6.37 2.83 8.40
C THR A 28 -7.38 3.36 7.38
N TRP A 29 -8.17 2.51 6.76
CA TRP A 29 -9.13 2.89 5.71
C TRP A 29 -10.45 3.44 6.23
N GLN A 30 -10.73 3.28 7.52
CA GLN A 30 -12.01 3.62 8.11
C GLN A 30 -12.52 5.04 7.74
N PRO A 31 -11.70 6.11 7.85
CA PRO A 31 -12.17 7.46 7.51
C PRO A 31 -12.53 7.63 6.02
N LEU A 32 -11.87 6.89 5.13
CA LEU A 32 -12.14 6.93 3.70
C LEU A 32 -13.37 6.09 3.34
N TRP A 33 -13.56 4.93 3.98
CA TRP A 33 -14.74 4.10 3.79
C TRP A 33 -16.04 4.80 4.23
N ASP A 34 -15.99 5.60 5.29
CA ASP A 34 -17.14 6.40 5.75
C ASP A 34 -17.63 7.39 4.69
N ARG A 35 -16.75 7.78 3.76
CA ARG A 35 -17.02 8.70 2.64
C ARG A 35 -17.44 8.00 1.34
N LEU A 36 -17.37 6.68 1.33
CA LEU A 36 -17.70 5.84 0.18
C LEU A 36 -18.86 4.88 0.51
N PRO A 37 -20.05 5.38 0.88
CA PRO A 37 -21.20 4.53 1.10
C PRO A 37 -21.63 3.86 -0.21
N GLY A 38 -22.25 2.68 -0.13
CA GLY A 38 -22.72 1.95 -1.31
C GLY A 38 -21.70 0.99 -1.92
N TRP A 39 -20.54 0.83 -1.29
CA TRP A 39 -19.51 -0.17 -1.64
C TRP A 39 -19.35 -1.20 -0.52
N THR A 40 -19.01 -2.43 -0.91
CA THR A 40 -18.49 -3.42 0.05
C THR A 40 -16.97 -3.28 0.10
N HIS A 41 -16.46 -2.73 1.21
CA HIS A 41 -15.04 -2.58 1.44
C HIS A 41 -14.45 -3.87 2.02
N ILE A 42 -13.39 -4.36 1.41
CA ILE A 42 -12.65 -5.54 1.86
C ILE A 42 -11.21 -5.09 2.11
N GLY A 43 -10.92 -4.70 3.34
CA GLY A 43 -9.57 -4.37 3.78
C GLY A 43 -8.78 -5.65 4.02
N ILE A 44 -7.59 -5.72 3.47
CA ILE A 44 -6.67 -6.85 3.70
C ILE A 44 -5.61 -6.38 4.68
N ASP A 45 -5.30 -7.21 5.65
CA ASP A 45 -4.03 -7.12 6.35
C ASP A 45 -3.00 -7.95 5.58
N LEU A 46 -1.97 -7.31 5.05
CA LEU A 46 -0.88 -8.00 4.35
C LEU A 46 -0.11 -8.93 5.31
N PRO A 47 0.56 -9.98 4.84
CA PRO A 47 1.38 -10.83 5.71
C PRO A 47 2.34 -10.00 6.56
N GLY A 48 2.39 -10.32 7.86
CA GLY A 48 3.18 -9.57 8.85
C GLY A 48 2.51 -8.32 9.42
N HIS A 49 1.29 -7.99 8.98
CA HIS A 49 0.56 -6.79 9.38
C HIS A 49 -0.79 -7.16 10.01
N GLY A 50 -1.27 -6.32 10.91
CA GLY A 50 -2.59 -6.45 11.54
C GLY A 50 -2.86 -7.84 12.10
N GLY A 51 -3.98 -8.44 11.68
CA GLY A 51 -4.41 -9.78 12.07
C GLY A 51 -3.86 -10.93 11.20
N SER A 52 -3.06 -10.63 10.17
CA SER A 52 -2.45 -11.67 9.32
C SER A 52 -1.20 -12.28 9.96
N ALA A 53 -0.93 -13.55 9.62
CA ALA A 53 0.28 -14.24 10.05
C ALA A 53 1.56 -13.51 9.61
N PRO A 54 2.68 -13.71 10.31
CA PRO A 54 3.96 -13.13 9.94
C PRO A 54 4.35 -13.45 8.49
N LEU A 55 5.04 -12.51 7.84
CA LEU A 55 5.56 -12.71 6.49
C LEU A 55 6.61 -13.84 6.52
N PRO A 56 6.35 -15.00 5.85
CA PRO A 56 7.30 -16.09 5.85
C PRO A 56 8.58 -15.73 5.07
N PRO A 57 9.76 -16.20 5.52
CA PRO A 57 10.98 -16.08 4.73
C PRO A 57 10.81 -16.71 3.35
N GLY A 58 11.34 -16.05 2.32
CA GLY A 58 11.31 -16.56 0.96
C GLY A 58 9.99 -16.39 0.19
N VAL A 59 8.98 -15.72 0.78
CA VAL A 59 7.78 -15.34 0.02
C VAL A 59 8.16 -14.37 -1.09
N THR A 60 7.75 -14.71 -2.31
CA THR A 60 7.96 -13.87 -3.49
C THR A 60 6.78 -12.93 -3.72
N LEU A 61 7.02 -11.83 -4.42
CA LEU A 61 5.95 -10.91 -4.80
C LEU A 61 4.87 -11.60 -5.67
N PRO A 62 5.21 -12.46 -6.65
CA PRO A 62 4.23 -13.27 -7.37
C PRO A 62 3.38 -14.19 -6.48
N ALA A 63 3.97 -14.78 -5.43
CA ALA A 63 3.20 -15.62 -4.51
C ALA A 63 2.23 -14.79 -3.66
N LEU A 64 2.63 -13.59 -3.21
CA LEU A 64 1.75 -12.65 -2.53
C LEU A 64 0.59 -12.20 -3.43
N ALA A 65 0.87 -11.87 -4.69
CA ALA A 65 -0.16 -11.53 -5.68
C ALA A 65 -1.15 -12.68 -5.90
N GLY A 66 -0.69 -13.93 -5.87
CA GLY A 66 -1.55 -15.11 -5.91
C GLY A 66 -2.52 -15.20 -4.72
N GLN A 67 -2.09 -14.81 -3.51
CA GLN A 67 -2.99 -14.73 -2.34
C GLN A 67 -4.06 -13.65 -2.55
N LEU A 68 -3.68 -12.47 -3.06
CA LEU A 68 -4.62 -11.40 -3.39
C LEU A 68 -5.63 -11.83 -4.47
N ALA A 69 -5.17 -12.56 -5.51
CA ALA A 69 -6.03 -13.13 -6.53
C ALA A 69 -7.07 -14.10 -5.94
N HIS A 70 -6.67 -14.90 -4.96
CA HIS A 70 -7.59 -15.79 -4.25
C HIS A 70 -8.67 -15.02 -3.50
N VAL A 71 -8.30 -13.92 -2.82
CA VAL A 71 -9.26 -13.04 -2.14
C VAL A 71 -10.23 -12.40 -3.13
N LEU A 72 -9.74 -11.88 -4.27
CA LEU A 72 -10.61 -11.31 -5.32
C LEU A 72 -11.63 -12.34 -5.81
N LYS A 73 -11.18 -13.56 -6.13
CA LYS A 73 -12.05 -14.65 -6.60
C LYS A 73 -13.08 -15.04 -5.53
N GLY A 74 -12.68 -15.10 -4.26
CA GLY A 74 -13.56 -15.46 -3.15
C GLY A 74 -14.58 -14.40 -2.77
N THR A 75 -14.28 -13.13 -3.04
CA THR A 75 -15.14 -11.98 -2.67
C THR A 75 -15.95 -11.41 -3.83
N GLY A 76 -15.60 -11.79 -5.05
CA GLY A 76 -16.18 -11.23 -6.28
C GLY A 76 -15.74 -9.80 -6.57
N ALA A 77 -14.75 -9.28 -5.84
CA ALA A 77 -14.21 -7.94 -6.10
C ALA A 77 -13.49 -7.90 -7.45
N ARG A 78 -13.73 -6.84 -8.21
CA ARG A 78 -13.07 -6.56 -9.49
C ARG A 78 -12.37 -5.21 -9.49
N SER A 79 -12.31 -4.57 -8.32
CA SER A 79 -11.67 -3.28 -8.12
C SER A 79 -10.72 -3.35 -6.92
N ALA A 80 -9.57 -2.68 -7.03
CA ALA A 80 -8.62 -2.59 -5.94
C ALA A 80 -8.13 -1.15 -5.74
N VAL A 81 -7.93 -0.79 -4.46
CA VAL A 81 -7.29 0.46 -4.03
C VAL A 81 -6.08 0.08 -3.19
N ALA A 82 -4.92 0.60 -3.54
CA ALA A 82 -3.67 0.27 -2.87
C ALA A 82 -2.82 1.50 -2.58
N LEU A 83 -2.11 1.48 -1.45
CA LEU A 83 -1.25 2.58 -1.00
C LEU A 83 0.19 2.10 -0.86
N SER A 84 1.15 2.87 -1.39
CA SER A 84 2.59 2.72 -1.15
C SER A 84 3.06 1.25 -1.34
N PHE A 85 3.59 0.61 -0.33
CA PHE A 85 4.00 -0.81 -0.35
C PHE A 85 2.89 -1.74 -0.86
N GLY A 86 1.64 -1.50 -0.49
CA GLY A 86 0.50 -2.28 -0.98
C GLY A 86 0.32 -2.18 -2.48
N SER A 87 0.68 -1.05 -3.11
CA SER A 87 0.59 -0.89 -4.56
C SER A 87 1.57 -1.78 -5.32
N MET A 88 2.70 -2.14 -4.72
CA MET A 88 3.64 -3.11 -5.31
C MET A 88 2.97 -4.48 -5.52
N SER A 89 2.23 -4.95 -4.52
CA SER A 89 1.51 -6.23 -4.62
C SER A 89 0.27 -6.14 -5.53
N ALA A 90 -0.42 -5.00 -5.55
CA ALA A 90 -1.55 -4.76 -6.46
C ALA A 90 -1.12 -4.70 -7.93
N LEU A 91 0.02 -4.08 -8.22
CA LEU A 91 0.62 -4.08 -9.55
C LEU A 91 0.97 -5.50 -10.01
N GLN A 92 1.65 -6.26 -9.15
CA GLN A 92 1.98 -7.65 -9.48
C GLN A 92 0.73 -8.50 -9.73
N LEU A 93 -0.32 -8.30 -8.96
CA LEU A 93 -1.62 -8.93 -9.19
C LEU A 93 -2.20 -8.58 -10.57
N ALA A 94 -2.23 -7.29 -10.92
CA ALA A 94 -2.75 -6.81 -12.19
C ALA A 94 -1.93 -7.32 -13.41
N ILE A 95 -0.62 -7.49 -13.24
CA ILE A 95 0.29 -8.05 -14.26
C ILE A 95 0.05 -9.56 -14.45
N GLN A 96 -0.15 -10.31 -13.37
CA GLN A 96 -0.31 -11.77 -13.42
C GLN A 96 -1.71 -12.20 -13.85
N GLU A 97 -2.73 -11.50 -13.38
CA GLU A 97 -4.14 -11.85 -13.48
C GLU A 97 -4.91 -10.76 -14.24
N THR A 98 -4.53 -10.53 -15.47
CA THR A 98 -5.01 -9.40 -16.29
C THR A 98 -6.53 -9.30 -16.43
N SER A 99 -7.27 -10.38 -16.20
CA SER A 99 -8.74 -10.43 -16.30
C SER A 99 -9.46 -10.28 -14.96
N LEU A 100 -8.77 -10.22 -13.82
CA LEU A 100 -9.40 -10.18 -12.50
C LEU A 100 -9.79 -8.76 -12.06
N LEU A 101 -9.06 -7.75 -12.49
CA LEU A 101 -9.30 -6.36 -12.13
C LEU A 101 -9.84 -5.56 -13.32
N ASP A 102 -10.94 -4.87 -13.11
CA ASP A 102 -11.48 -3.86 -14.05
C ASP A 102 -10.99 -2.46 -13.70
N ARG A 103 -10.83 -2.18 -12.41
CA ARG A 103 -10.42 -0.88 -11.88
C ARG A 103 -9.30 -1.02 -10.85
N LEU A 104 -8.29 -0.18 -10.98
CA LEU A 104 -7.14 -0.14 -10.08
C LEU A 104 -6.86 1.30 -9.65
N VAL A 105 -6.77 1.55 -8.35
CA VAL A 105 -6.32 2.82 -7.79
C VAL A 105 -5.02 2.59 -7.04
N LEU A 106 -3.99 3.34 -7.40
CA LEU A 106 -2.64 3.26 -6.82
C LEU A 106 -2.27 4.62 -6.23
N ALA A 107 -2.13 4.71 -4.92
CA ALA A 107 -1.72 5.93 -4.25
C ALA A 107 -0.25 5.84 -3.83
N ALA A 108 0.52 6.88 -4.13
CA ALA A 108 1.96 6.95 -3.84
C ALA A 108 2.66 5.63 -4.20
N PRO A 109 2.67 5.22 -5.49
CA PRO A 109 2.95 3.85 -5.88
C PRO A 109 4.41 3.44 -5.68
N THR A 110 4.61 2.26 -5.06
CA THR A 110 5.89 1.56 -5.03
C THR A 110 5.97 0.58 -6.21
N LEU A 111 7.03 0.65 -7.01
CA LEU A 111 7.35 -0.35 -8.00
C LEU A 111 8.48 -1.26 -7.48
N ALA A 112 8.32 -2.56 -7.65
CA ALA A 112 9.38 -3.51 -7.33
C ALA A 112 10.59 -3.29 -8.26
N GLY A 113 11.79 -3.32 -7.70
CA GLY A 113 13.04 -3.08 -8.43
C GLY A 113 13.43 -1.60 -8.56
N THR A 114 12.59 -0.65 -8.15
CA THR A 114 13.00 0.75 -8.04
C THR A 114 13.94 0.92 -6.85
N PRO A 115 15.11 1.55 -7.03
CA PRO A 115 16.02 1.80 -5.92
C PRO A 115 15.36 2.65 -4.83
N ASN A 116 15.46 2.20 -3.59
CA ASN A 116 15.14 3.02 -2.44
C ASN A 116 16.12 4.19 -2.32
N GLU A 117 15.65 5.31 -1.81
CA GLU A 117 16.53 6.42 -1.45
C GLU A 117 17.47 5.99 -0.30
N ASP A 118 18.67 6.56 -0.27
CA ASP A 118 19.66 6.25 0.77
C ASP A 118 19.13 6.50 2.19
N SER A 119 18.29 7.51 2.35
CA SER A 119 17.61 7.83 3.61
C SER A 119 16.73 6.69 4.12
N ALA A 120 15.96 6.06 3.22
CA ALA A 120 15.12 4.93 3.55
C ALA A 120 15.98 3.72 3.96
N ARG A 121 17.07 3.44 3.22
CA ARG A 121 18.00 2.35 3.53
C ARG A 121 18.62 2.53 4.92
N VAL A 122 19.08 3.74 5.24
CA VAL A 122 19.63 4.05 6.56
C VAL A 122 18.59 3.86 7.65
N ARG A 123 17.35 4.31 7.42
CA ARG A 123 16.25 4.14 8.38
C ARG A 123 15.94 2.67 8.65
N TYR A 124 15.89 1.82 7.62
CA TYR A 124 15.69 0.37 7.81
C TYR A 124 16.81 -0.28 8.61
N GLN A 125 18.06 0.14 8.44
CA GLN A 125 19.17 -0.35 9.25
C GLN A 125 19.02 0.06 10.72
N GLN A 126 18.61 1.31 10.99
CA GLN A 126 18.34 1.79 12.35
C GLN A 126 17.20 1.02 13.01
N LEU A 127 16.10 0.80 12.28
CA LEU A 127 14.97 -0.01 12.75
C LEU A 127 15.40 -1.44 13.08
N ALA A 128 16.17 -2.09 12.20
CA ALA A 128 16.65 -3.45 12.44
C ALA A 128 17.59 -3.53 13.67
N MET A 129 18.39 -2.51 13.90
CA MET A 129 19.24 -2.43 15.09
C MET A 129 18.36 -2.25 16.35
N LEU A 130 17.44 -1.29 16.33
CA LEU A 130 16.56 -1.01 17.46
C LEU A 130 15.68 -2.23 17.79
N TYR A 131 15.11 -2.90 16.76
CA TYR A 131 14.31 -4.12 16.93
C TYR A 131 15.08 -5.22 17.69
N ARG A 132 16.38 -5.41 17.37
CA ARG A 132 17.20 -6.41 18.07
C ARG A 132 17.46 -6.04 19.52
N MET A 133 17.44 -4.75 19.86
CA MET A 133 17.73 -4.28 21.22
C MET A 133 16.50 -4.30 22.11
N VAL A 134 15.34 -3.90 21.60
CA VAL A 134 14.14 -3.63 22.41
C VAL A 134 12.90 -4.43 21.99
N GLY A 135 12.95 -5.13 20.85
CA GLY A 135 11.78 -5.79 20.27
C GLY A 135 10.78 -4.81 19.62
N PRO A 136 9.58 -5.30 19.24
CA PRO A 136 8.54 -4.46 18.64
C PRO A 136 7.95 -3.45 19.64
N GLY A 137 7.28 -2.40 19.14
CA GLY A 137 6.55 -1.47 19.97
C GLY A 137 6.76 0.01 19.63
N GLU A 138 6.40 0.87 20.56
CA GLU A 138 6.32 2.31 20.37
C GLU A 138 7.64 2.96 19.93
N GLN A 139 8.78 2.48 20.41
CA GLN A 139 10.08 3.04 20.07
C GLN A 139 10.40 2.87 18.58
N LEU A 140 10.00 1.74 17.96
CA LEU A 140 10.12 1.55 16.52
C LEU A 140 9.15 2.44 15.75
N ALA A 141 7.92 2.58 16.25
CA ALA A 141 6.96 3.49 15.65
C ALA A 141 7.48 4.93 15.66
N ASP A 142 7.97 5.39 16.79
CA ASP A 142 8.54 6.73 16.94
C ASP A 142 9.73 6.97 16.00
N LEU A 143 10.61 5.98 15.85
CA LEU A 143 11.73 6.05 14.92
C LEU A 143 11.27 6.03 13.46
N TRP A 144 10.31 5.15 13.11
CA TRP A 144 9.80 5.02 11.74
C TRP A 144 9.08 6.28 11.26
N MET A 145 8.36 6.94 12.15
CA MET A 145 7.59 8.15 11.82
C MET A 145 8.41 9.44 11.76
N GLN A 146 9.72 9.37 11.98
CA GLN A 146 10.63 10.51 11.81
C GLN A 146 11.07 10.66 10.35
N SER A 147 11.28 11.90 9.93
CA SER A 147 11.93 12.26 8.68
C SER A 147 13.48 12.25 8.86
N PRO A 148 14.25 11.94 7.84
CA PRO A 148 13.89 11.16 6.66
C PRO A 148 13.71 9.66 6.95
N PRO A 149 13.00 8.89 6.09
CA PRO A 149 12.26 9.29 4.89
C PRO A 149 10.96 10.03 5.21
N ASP A 150 10.46 10.80 4.24
CA ASP A 150 9.35 11.75 4.46
C ASP A 150 7.95 11.12 4.36
N ILE A 151 7.84 9.81 4.66
CA ILE A 151 6.57 9.04 4.55
C ILE A 151 5.44 9.65 5.37
N PHE A 152 5.73 10.17 6.57
CA PHE A 152 4.73 10.73 7.47
C PHE A 152 4.78 12.27 7.56
N THR A 153 5.59 12.93 6.75
CA THR A 153 5.80 14.39 6.85
C THR A 153 4.50 15.15 6.56
N GLY A 154 3.73 14.77 5.55
CA GLY A 154 2.44 15.38 5.24
C GLY A 154 1.43 15.31 6.39
N THR A 155 1.49 14.24 7.21
CA THR A 155 0.59 14.07 8.36
C THR A 155 0.83 15.07 9.49
N GLN A 156 1.92 15.84 9.47
CA GLN A 156 2.15 16.91 10.46
C GLN A 156 1.06 18.00 10.41
N ARG A 157 0.43 18.16 9.25
CA ARG A 157 -0.73 19.06 9.07
C ARG A 157 -2.05 18.49 9.60
N HIS A 158 -2.05 17.21 9.96
CA HIS A 158 -3.22 16.43 10.38
C HIS A 158 -2.96 15.70 11.70
N PRO A 159 -2.90 16.40 12.87
CA PRO A 159 -2.47 15.81 14.15
C PRO A 159 -3.27 14.56 14.57
N ALA A 160 -4.58 14.56 14.35
CA ALA A 160 -5.43 13.41 14.69
C ALA A 160 -5.09 12.17 13.81
N LEU A 161 -4.88 12.37 12.50
CA LEU A 161 -4.42 11.31 11.59
C LEU A 161 -3.05 10.78 12.03
N ARG A 162 -2.11 11.69 12.34
CA ARG A 162 -0.77 11.30 12.77
C ARG A 162 -0.80 10.47 14.05
N ALA A 163 -1.62 10.85 15.03
CA ALA A 163 -1.80 10.09 16.27
C ALA A 163 -2.38 8.70 16.01
N SER A 164 -3.43 8.60 15.20
CA SER A 164 -4.03 7.32 14.82
C SER A 164 -3.04 6.42 14.07
N LEU A 165 -2.28 6.96 13.13
CA LEU A 165 -1.24 6.19 12.41
C LEU A 165 -0.14 5.71 13.36
N ARG A 166 0.27 6.53 14.34
CA ARG A 166 1.26 6.12 15.34
C ARG A 166 0.78 4.89 16.12
N GLU A 167 -0.50 4.87 16.53
CA GLU A 167 -1.08 3.71 17.21
C GLU A 167 -1.07 2.45 16.33
N VAL A 168 -1.38 2.59 15.04
CA VAL A 168 -1.34 1.47 14.09
C VAL A 168 0.10 0.96 13.93
N VAL A 169 1.05 1.86 13.69
CA VAL A 169 2.47 1.52 13.52
C VAL A 169 3.07 0.90 14.80
N ALA A 170 2.63 1.34 15.98
CA ALA A 170 3.09 0.77 17.26
C ALA A 170 2.64 -0.69 17.46
N ARG A 171 1.52 -1.10 16.84
CA ARG A 171 1.05 -2.50 16.86
C ARG A 171 1.75 -3.40 15.85
N HIS A 172 2.50 -2.83 14.90
CA HIS A 172 3.21 -3.63 13.90
C HIS A 172 4.25 -4.53 14.56
N THR A 173 4.36 -5.77 14.09
CA THR A 173 5.21 -6.77 14.75
C THR A 173 6.69 -6.61 14.44
N TRP A 174 7.05 -5.99 13.31
CA TRP A 174 8.40 -5.80 12.81
C TRP A 174 9.20 -7.11 12.63
N ALA A 175 8.52 -8.25 12.58
CA ALA A 175 9.16 -9.57 12.49
C ALA A 175 10.04 -9.73 11.25
N GLU A 176 9.68 -9.06 10.15
CA GLU A 176 10.42 -9.04 8.89
C GLU A 176 11.83 -8.41 9.03
N LEU A 177 12.05 -7.56 10.01
CA LEU A 177 13.40 -7.03 10.32
C LEU A 177 14.34 -8.10 10.89
N GLY A 178 13.77 -9.13 11.54
CA GLY A 178 14.52 -10.24 12.09
C GLY A 178 14.75 -11.39 11.11
N ASN A 179 13.79 -11.67 10.23
CA ASN A 179 13.79 -12.84 9.35
C ASN A 179 14.16 -12.54 7.90
N ARG A 180 14.43 -11.28 7.55
CA ARG A 180 14.78 -10.81 6.21
C ARG A 180 13.74 -11.17 5.11
N ALA A 181 12.49 -11.38 5.49
CA ALA A 181 11.43 -11.77 4.56
C ALA A 181 11.19 -10.73 3.45
N MET A 182 11.44 -9.46 3.72
CA MET A 182 11.33 -8.38 2.74
C MET A 182 12.35 -8.49 1.59
N ASP A 183 13.51 -9.10 1.80
CA ASP A 183 14.56 -9.20 0.79
C ASP A 183 14.06 -9.91 -0.49
N THR A 184 13.26 -10.96 -0.32
CA THR A 184 12.73 -11.74 -1.46
C THR A 184 11.60 -10.98 -2.18
N LEU A 185 10.75 -10.26 -1.44
CA LEU A 185 9.69 -9.43 -2.05
C LEU A 185 10.27 -8.28 -2.87
N THR A 186 11.26 -7.58 -2.32
CA THR A 186 11.87 -6.41 -2.96
C THR A 186 12.88 -6.77 -4.05
N ALA A 187 13.33 -8.03 -4.13
CA ALA A 187 14.19 -8.52 -5.20
C ALA A 187 13.46 -8.64 -6.56
N HIS A 188 12.13 -8.65 -6.57
CA HIS A 188 11.33 -8.65 -7.80
C HIS A 188 11.51 -7.33 -8.56
N GLN A 189 11.25 -7.36 -9.88
CA GLN A 189 11.31 -6.17 -10.72
C GLN A 189 10.05 -6.04 -11.57
N HIS A 190 9.42 -4.89 -11.55
CA HIS A 190 8.38 -4.52 -12.50
C HIS A 190 9.02 -3.81 -13.69
N THR A 191 9.04 -4.49 -14.84
CA THR A 191 9.57 -3.89 -16.06
C THR A 191 8.51 -3.05 -16.79
N PRO A 192 8.89 -2.08 -17.65
CA PRO A 192 7.92 -1.38 -18.49
C PRO A 192 7.09 -2.33 -19.37
N GLU A 193 7.64 -3.48 -19.77
CA GLU A 193 6.93 -4.49 -20.54
C GLU A 193 5.83 -5.15 -19.70
N ASP A 194 6.12 -5.47 -18.44
CA ASP A 194 5.12 -6.01 -17.51
C ASP A 194 3.99 -4.99 -17.30
N LEU A 195 4.30 -3.72 -17.07
CA LEU A 195 3.33 -2.66 -16.84
C LEU A 195 2.38 -2.46 -18.04
N ARG A 196 2.87 -2.63 -19.29
CA ARG A 196 2.02 -2.58 -20.49
C ARG A 196 0.97 -3.69 -20.55
N ARG A 197 1.11 -4.75 -19.79
CA ARG A 197 0.15 -5.87 -19.74
C ARG A 197 -1.05 -5.58 -18.85
N ILE A 198 -1.02 -4.53 -18.05
CA ILE A 198 -2.12 -4.16 -17.17
C ILE A 198 -3.29 -3.69 -18.02
N THR A 199 -4.41 -4.41 -17.93
CA THR A 199 -5.66 -4.11 -18.66
C THR A 199 -6.66 -3.34 -17.82
N ALA A 200 -6.50 -3.34 -16.49
CA ALA A 200 -7.35 -2.60 -15.58
C ALA A 200 -7.22 -1.09 -15.82
N ARG A 201 -8.35 -0.39 -15.94
CA ARG A 201 -8.34 1.06 -15.91
C ARG A 201 -7.72 1.55 -14.61
N THR A 202 -6.66 2.35 -14.70
CA THR A 202 -5.80 2.69 -13.57
C THR A 202 -5.87 4.18 -13.24
N LEU A 203 -6.06 4.48 -11.96
CA LEU A 203 -5.91 5.82 -11.41
C LEU A 203 -4.71 5.83 -10.47
N VAL A 204 -3.75 6.69 -10.75
CA VAL A 204 -2.64 6.98 -9.82
C VAL A 204 -2.96 8.27 -9.07
N VAL A 205 -2.83 8.25 -7.74
CA VAL A 205 -3.01 9.43 -6.88
C VAL A 205 -1.70 9.71 -6.16
N LEU A 206 -1.19 10.93 -6.30
CA LEU A 206 0.09 11.36 -5.76
C LEU A 206 -0.06 12.68 -5.00
N GLY A 207 0.68 12.85 -3.91
CA GLY A 207 0.86 14.17 -3.30
C GLY A 207 1.97 14.95 -4.00
N ASP A 208 1.83 16.27 -4.16
CA ASP A 208 2.86 17.10 -4.79
C ASP A 208 4.10 17.32 -3.91
N GLU A 209 4.03 16.94 -2.65
CA GLU A 209 5.14 16.93 -1.70
C GLU A 209 5.67 15.50 -1.42
N ASP A 210 5.31 14.52 -2.25
CA ASP A 210 5.83 13.15 -2.10
C ASP A 210 7.31 13.07 -2.49
N MET A 211 7.97 12.04 -1.98
CA MET A 211 9.39 11.80 -2.24
C MET A 211 9.67 11.56 -3.73
N PRO A 212 10.81 12.00 -4.26
CA PRO A 212 11.12 11.92 -5.70
C PRO A 212 11.01 10.52 -6.32
N ALA A 213 11.29 9.47 -5.56
CA ALA A 213 11.15 8.10 -6.04
C ALA A 213 9.70 7.75 -6.40
N PHE A 214 8.73 8.18 -5.59
CA PHE A 214 7.30 7.94 -5.83
C PHE A 214 6.75 8.80 -6.95
N VAL A 215 7.26 10.02 -7.11
CA VAL A 215 6.95 10.88 -8.27
C VAL A 215 7.39 10.19 -9.56
N ARG A 216 8.63 9.71 -9.64
CA ARG A 216 9.13 8.97 -10.81
C ARG A 216 8.32 7.70 -11.09
N ASN A 217 7.92 6.97 -10.04
CA ASN A 217 7.09 5.77 -10.20
C ASN A 217 5.71 6.10 -10.76
N ALA A 218 5.08 7.16 -10.26
CA ALA A 218 3.78 7.62 -10.74
C ALA A 218 3.82 8.06 -12.21
N GLU A 219 4.85 8.80 -12.59
CA GLU A 219 5.08 9.21 -13.99
C GLU A 219 5.32 8.00 -14.90
N LEU A 220 6.15 7.04 -14.47
CA LEU A 220 6.38 5.81 -15.23
C LEU A 220 5.10 5.01 -15.44
N LEU A 221 4.25 4.90 -14.42
CA LEU A 221 2.94 4.24 -14.55
C LEU A 221 2.03 4.97 -15.54
N ARG A 222 1.91 6.29 -15.43
CA ARG A 222 1.12 7.12 -16.36
C ARG A 222 1.57 6.91 -17.81
N ASP A 223 2.88 6.85 -18.03
CA ASP A 223 3.46 6.79 -19.38
C ASP A 223 3.48 5.36 -19.95
N THR A 224 3.30 4.33 -19.13
CA THR A 224 3.50 2.94 -19.53
C THR A 224 2.22 2.11 -19.49
N VAL A 225 1.36 2.29 -18.49
CA VAL A 225 0.10 1.53 -18.37
C VAL A 225 -0.92 2.07 -19.37
N PRO A 226 -1.54 1.23 -20.23
CA PRO A 226 -2.33 1.68 -21.38
C PRO A 226 -3.52 2.62 -21.05
N ASP A 227 -4.26 2.34 -19.98
CA ASP A 227 -5.38 3.18 -19.53
C ASP A 227 -5.08 3.69 -18.10
N CYS A 228 -4.18 4.66 -18.02
CA CYS A 228 -3.71 5.23 -16.77
C CYS A 228 -3.89 6.75 -16.72
N ARG A 229 -4.50 7.22 -15.61
CA ARG A 229 -4.62 8.64 -15.27
C ARG A 229 -3.85 8.93 -13.99
N LEU A 230 -3.08 10.03 -13.97
CA LEU A 230 -2.37 10.54 -12.79
C LEU A 230 -3.08 11.79 -12.28
N GLU A 231 -3.44 11.79 -11.01
CA GLU A 231 -3.95 12.94 -10.26
C GLU A 231 -2.95 13.33 -9.17
N THR A 232 -2.52 14.58 -9.18
CA THR A 232 -1.59 15.14 -8.18
C THR A 232 -2.31 16.11 -7.27
N LEU A 233 -2.30 15.82 -5.97
CA LEU A 233 -2.96 16.60 -4.94
C LEU A 233 -2.01 17.63 -4.34
N LYS A 234 -2.47 18.89 -4.28
CA LYS A 234 -1.72 20.00 -3.71
C LYS A 234 -1.59 19.90 -2.19
N GLU A 235 -0.45 20.36 -1.65
CA GLU A 235 -0.14 20.39 -0.22
C GLU A 235 -0.35 19.02 0.45
N THR A 236 0.07 17.96 -0.23
CA THR A 236 -0.17 16.57 0.16
C THR A 236 1.13 15.78 0.07
N GLY A 237 1.42 15.02 1.11
CA GLY A 237 2.61 14.17 1.19
C GLY A 237 2.37 12.76 0.66
N HIS A 238 3.08 11.79 1.25
CA HIS A 238 3.12 10.40 0.80
C HIS A 238 1.83 9.60 1.06
N LEU A 239 0.93 10.09 1.90
CA LEU A 239 -0.30 9.36 2.27
C LEU A 239 -1.56 10.05 1.73
N PRO A 240 -1.67 10.31 0.41
CA PRO A 240 -2.71 11.16 -0.16
C PRO A 240 -4.13 10.69 0.19
N LEU A 241 -4.38 9.38 0.22
CA LEU A 241 -5.70 8.83 0.55
C LEU A 241 -6.11 9.08 2.01
N LEU A 242 -5.14 9.29 2.90
CA LEU A 242 -5.36 9.51 4.32
C LEU A 242 -5.29 10.99 4.69
N GLU A 243 -4.45 11.77 4.01
CA GLU A 243 -4.28 13.21 4.22
C GLU A 243 -5.44 14.03 3.61
N ARG A 244 -5.99 13.57 2.48
CA ARG A 244 -7.07 14.26 1.73
C ARG A 244 -8.25 13.31 1.45
N PRO A 245 -8.85 12.68 2.48
CA PRO A 245 -9.85 11.62 2.29
C PRO A 245 -11.11 12.10 1.56
N ASP A 246 -11.50 13.36 1.69
CA ASP A 246 -12.68 13.90 1.01
C ASP A 246 -12.46 13.94 -0.52
N ILE A 247 -11.37 14.54 -0.97
CA ILE A 247 -11.03 14.62 -2.40
C ILE A 247 -10.78 13.23 -2.97
N CYS A 248 -10.06 12.38 -2.22
CA CYS A 248 -9.77 11.01 -2.67
C CYS A 248 -11.02 10.15 -2.77
N ALA A 249 -12.01 10.32 -1.89
CA ALA A 249 -13.27 9.62 -2.00
C ALA A 249 -14.01 9.97 -3.30
N GLU A 250 -14.05 11.25 -3.68
CA GLU A 250 -14.67 11.69 -4.95
C GLU A 250 -13.95 11.10 -6.17
N LEU A 251 -12.61 11.16 -6.18
CA LEU A 251 -11.79 10.59 -7.25
C LEU A 251 -11.99 9.08 -7.39
N ILE A 252 -11.98 8.36 -6.26
CA ILE A 252 -12.16 6.91 -6.20
C ILE A 252 -13.58 6.55 -6.66
N ALA A 253 -14.62 7.21 -6.15
CA ALA A 253 -16.00 6.94 -6.54
C ALA A 253 -16.20 7.13 -8.05
N ALA A 254 -15.69 8.22 -8.62
CA ALA A 254 -15.75 8.49 -10.05
C ALA A 254 -14.97 7.47 -10.90
N HIS A 255 -13.87 6.93 -10.36
CA HIS A 255 -13.05 5.93 -11.06
C HIS A 255 -13.67 4.54 -11.01
N LEU A 256 -14.31 4.17 -9.90
CA LEU A 256 -14.92 2.86 -9.69
C LEU A 256 -16.29 2.69 -10.34
N SER A 257 -16.94 3.79 -10.68
CA SER A 257 -18.17 3.82 -11.46
C SER A 257 -17.88 3.63 -12.96
#